data_0d4e377c6a049dc626ccb7c622365414
#
_entry.id   0d4e377c6a049dc626ccb7c622365414
#
_cell.length_a   1.000
_cell.length_b   1.000
_cell.length_c   1.000
_cell.angle_alpha   90.00
_cell.angle_beta   90.00
_cell.angle_gamma   90.00
#
_symmetry.space_group_name_H-M   'P 1'
#
loop_
_entity.id
_entity.type
_entity.pdbx_description
1 polymer ?
#
loop_
_entity_poly.entity_id
_entity_poly.type
_entity_poly.pdbx_seq_one_letter_code
_entity_poly.pdbx_strand_id
1 'polypeptide(L)'
;VMMGYWNDVEATKAVLMDDGWLLTGDIAQMDEEGYFRIVARKADMWYPDKPGKPAFPRDVEEVIYEIPQVKEVAVVAVAGHPFAFVIAGRERPTPEAVLSYCKRRLPPQLVPRFVIFMDDFPRTFIGKVLRRELAKRYGKQIAGE
;
A
#
# COMPACT_ATOMS: atom_id res chain seq x y z
N VAL A 1 -3.63 -25.76 -8.78
CA VAL A 1 -2.86 -24.87 -7.91
C VAL A 1 -3.15 -25.17 -6.44
N MET A 2 -4.42 -25.16 -6.02
CA MET A 2 -4.86 -25.56 -4.69
C MET A 2 -6.26 -26.18 -4.76
N MET A 3 -6.64 -26.97 -3.75
CA MET A 3 -8.01 -27.52 -3.66
C MET A 3 -9.00 -26.48 -3.12
N GLY A 4 -8.57 -25.52 -2.33
CA GLY A 4 -9.37 -24.47 -1.71
C GLY A 4 -8.81 -24.06 -0.36
N TYR A 5 -9.46 -23.07 0.27
CA TYR A 5 -9.21 -22.70 1.65
C TYR A 5 -9.93 -23.66 2.60
N TRP A 6 -9.28 -23.99 3.70
CA TRP A 6 -9.83 -24.92 4.68
C TRP A 6 -11.09 -24.33 5.33
N ASN A 7 -12.22 -25.06 5.22
CA ASN A 7 -13.53 -24.68 5.75
C ASN A 7 -14.03 -23.28 5.33
N ASP A 8 -13.54 -22.73 4.18
CA ASP A 8 -13.97 -21.45 3.67
C ASP A 8 -14.29 -21.55 2.17
N VAL A 9 -15.52 -21.98 1.89
CA VAL A 9 -16.02 -22.17 0.53
C VAL A 9 -16.17 -20.84 -0.20
N GLU A 10 -16.60 -19.79 0.49
CA GLU A 10 -16.83 -18.48 -0.10
C GLU A 10 -15.51 -17.82 -0.49
N ALA A 11 -14.50 -17.85 0.38
CA ALA A 11 -13.16 -17.37 0.03
C ALA A 11 -12.54 -18.20 -1.11
N THR A 12 -12.80 -19.50 -1.15
CA THR A 12 -12.34 -20.36 -2.25
C THR A 12 -12.96 -19.94 -3.59
N LYS A 13 -14.27 -19.79 -3.66
CA LYS A 13 -14.99 -19.35 -4.86
C LYS A 13 -14.58 -17.95 -5.33
N ALA A 14 -14.19 -17.09 -4.39
CA ALA A 14 -13.75 -15.73 -4.71
C ALA A 14 -12.43 -15.69 -5.48
N VAL A 15 -11.61 -16.73 -5.40
CA VAL A 15 -10.26 -16.74 -5.99
C VAL A 15 -10.01 -17.90 -6.95
N LEU A 16 -10.70 -19.03 -6.80
CA LEU A 16 -10.56 -20.21 -7.67
C LEU A 16 -11.73 -20.25 -8.63
N MET A 17 -11.47 -20.07 -9.91
CA MET A 17 -12.46 -20.07 -10.97
C MET A 17 -12.83 -21.49 -11.39
N ASP A 18 -14.03 -21.70 -11.95
CA ASP A 18 -14.53 -23.00 -12.37
C ASP A 18 -13.66 -23.69 -13.43
N ASP A 19 -12.95 -22.91 -14.24
CA ASP A 19 -12.00 -23.38 -15.26
C ASP A 19 -10.59 -23.71 -14.70
N GLY A 20 -10.41 -23.61 -13.36
CA GLY A 20 -9.17 -23.94 -12.65
C GLY A 20 -8.17 -22.79 -12.51
N TRP A 21 -8.48 -21.59 -12.99
CA TRP A 21 -7.64 -20.42 -12.79
C TRP A 21 -7.71 -19.92 -11.34
N LEU A 22 -6.56 -19.49 -10.81
CA LEU A 22 -6.44 -18.87 -9.50
C LEU A 22 -6.16 -17.38 -9.65
N LEU A 23 -7.03 -16.55 -9.09
CA LEU A 23 -6.82 -15.11 -8.99
C LEU A 23 -5.87 -14.83 -7.82
N THR A 24 -4.62 -14.49 -8.09
CA THR A 24 -3.60 -14.24 -7.06
C THR A 24 -3.85 -12.96 -6.26
N GLY A 25 -4.66 -12.05 -6.81
CA GLY A 25 -4.86 -10.70 -6.27
C GLY A 25 -3.68 -9.76 -6.50
N ASP A 26 -2.73 -10.16 -7.35
CA ASP A 26 -1.63 -9.31 -7.78
C ASP A 26 -2.00 -8.53 -9.04
N ILE A 27 -1.44 -7.32 -9.16
CA ILE A 27 -1.43 -6.51 -10.39
C ILE A 27 -0.04 -6.64 -10.99
N ALA A 28 0.02 -7.01 -12.25
CA ALA A 28 1.26 -7.16 -12.97
C ALA A 28 1.22 -6.38 -14.30
N GLN A 29 2.37 -6.01 -14.79
CA GLN A 29 2.59 -5.51 -16.13
C GLN A 29 3.35 -6.57 -16.92
N MET A 30 2.95 -6.78 -18.16
CA MET A 30 3.66 -7.65 -19.10
C MET A 30 4.35 -6.75 -20.15
N ASP A 31 5.59 -7.03 -20.45
CA ASP A 31 6.31 -6.39 -21.56
C ASP A 31 6.03 -7.07 -22.92
N GLU A 32 6.60 -6.53 -23.97
CA GLU A 32 6.43 -7.04 -25.34
C GLU A 32 7.06 -8.43 -25.54
N GLU A 33 8.01 -8.81 -24.68
CA GLU A 33 8.68 -10.11 -24.69
C GLU A 33 7.92 -11.16 -23.88
N GLY A 34 6.86 -10.76 -23.13
CA GLY A 34 6.02 -11.64 -22.34
C GLY A 34 6.46 -11.82 -20.90
N TYR A 35 7.44 -11.05 -20.40
CA TYR A 35 7.82 -11.08 -18.99
C TYR A 35 6.85 -10.27 -18.14
N PHE A 36 6.53 -10.82 -16.96
CA PHE A 36 5.66 -10.19 -15.99
C PHE A 36 6.45 -9.54 -14.85
N ARG A 37 6.11 -8.30 -14.55
CA ARG A 37 6.56 -7.61 -13.34
C ARG A 37 5.38 -7.34 -12.43
N ILE A 38 5.41 -7.88 -11.20
CA ILE A 38 4.39 -7.57 -10.19
C ILE A 38 4.55 -6.11 -9.76
N VAL A 39 3.47 -5.35 -9.89
CA VAL A 39 3.43 -3.92 -9.54
C VAL A 39 2.92 -3.73 -8.13
N ALA A 40 1.79 -4.38 -7.79
CA ALA A 40 1.13 -4.20 -6.50
C ALA A 40 0.11 -5.30 -6.20
N ARG A 41 -0.48 -5.25 -5.01
CA ARG A 41 -1.69 -6.00 -4.67
C ARG A 41 -2.93 -5.22 -5.08
N LYS A 42 -3.90 -5.89 -5.69
CA LYS A 42 -5.20 -5.31 -6.07
C LYS A 42 -5.93 -4.73 -4.85
N ALA A 43 -5.81 -5.38 -3.69
CA ALA A 43 -6.45 -4.95 -2.45
C ALA A 43 -5.89 -3.65 -1.87
N ASP A 44 -4.66 -3.27 -2.25
CA ASP A 44 -3.99 -2.05 -1.77
C ASP A 44 -4.11 -0.89 -2.77
N MET A 45 -4.70 -1.15 -3.95
CA MET A 45 -4.92 -0.18 -5.01
C MET A 45 -6.03 0.80 -4.63
N TRP A 46 -5.87 2.07 -4.99
CA TRP A 46 -6.93 3.07 -4.88
C TRP A 46 -7.02 3.94 -6.14
N TYR A 47 -8.10 4.70 -6.23
CA TYR A 47 -8.31 5.67 -7.30
C TYR A 47 -8.37 7.06 -6.65
N PRO A 48 -7.32 7.89 -6.78
CA PRO A 48 -7.31 9.24 -6.23
C PRO A 48 -8.34 10.15 -6.91
N ASP A 49 -8.49 9.96 -8.23
CA ASP A 49 -9.46 10.70 -9.06
C ASP A 49 -10.36 9.70 -9.79
N LYS A 50 -11.68 9.81 -9.64
CA LYS A 50 -12.64 8.96 -10.37
C LYS A 50 -13.38 9.78 -11.44
N PRO A 51 -13.41 9.33 -12.72
CA PRO A 51 -12.67 8.21 -13.30
C PRO A 51 -11.20 8.57 -13.54
N GLY A 52 -10.26 7.69 -13.19
CA GLY A 52 -8.84 7.97 -13.29
C GLY A 52 -7.96 6.73 -13.32
N LYS A 53 -6.65 6.95 -13.32
CA LYS A 53 -5.68 5.87 -13.23
C LYS A 53 -5.61 5.35 -11.78
N PRO A 54 -5.45 4.03 -11.58
CA PRO A 54 -5.19 3.48 -10.27
C PRO A 54 -3.84 3.96 -9.75
N ALA A 55 -3.75 4.11 -8.45
CA ALA A 55 -2.52 4.39 -7.71
C ALA A 55 -2.21 3.24 -6.75
N PHE A 56 -0.95 3.09 -6.42
CA PHE A 56 -0.46 2.00 -5.59
C PHE A 56 0.41 2.55 -4.45
N PRO A 57 0.45 1.87 -3.30
CA PRO A 57 1.32 2.26 -2.19
C PRO A 57 2.76 2.51 -2.61
N ARG A 58 3.28 1.66 -3.48
CA ARG A 58 4.65 1.72 -3.98
C ARG A 58 4.98 3.04 -4.68
N ASP A 59 4.04 3.62 -5.43
CA ASP A 59 4.25 4.90 -6.14
C ASP A 59 4.64 6.04 -5.18
N VAL A 60 4.13 5.97 -3.95
CA VAL A 60 4.42 6.96 -2.89
C VAL A 60 5.58 6.51 -2.02
N GLU A 61 5.64 5.22 -1.68
CA GLU A 61 6.68 4.63 -0.84
C GLU A 61 8.08 4.84 -1.45
N GLU A 62 8.25 4.63 -2.76
CA GLU A 62 9.53 4.81 -3.45
C GLU A 62 10.07 6.23 -3.29
N VAL A 63 9.21 7.24 -3.39
CA VAL A 63 9.60 8.65 -3.20
C VAL A 63 10.00 8.94 -1.76
N ILE A 64 9.29 8.36 -0.78
CA ILE A 64 9.61 8.56 0.64
C ILE A 64 10.90 7.83 1.02
N TYR A 65 11.19 6.68 0.41
CA TYR A 65 12.46 5.95 0.62
C TYR A 65 13.70 6.70 0.13
N GLU A 66 13.56 7.69 -0.77
CA GLU A 66 14.68 8.55 -1.17
C GLU A 66 15.19 9.46 -0.02
N ILE A 67 14.41 9.60 1.06
CA ILE A 67 14.82 10.40 2.24
C ILE A 67 15.75 9.55 3.11
N PRO A 68 17.04 9.94 3.27
CA PRO A 68 18.05 9.10 3.92
C PRO A 68 17.73 8.68 5.37
N GLN A 69 16.91 9.48 6.06
CA GLN A 69 16.52 9.22 7.45
C GLN A 69 15.38 8.19 7.57
N VAL A 70 14.72 7.86 6.47
CA VAL A 70 13.65 6.86 6.44
C VAL A 70 14.25 5.46 6.38
N LYS A 71 13.87 4.61 7.33
CA LYS A 71 14.24 3.19 7.35
C LYS A 71 13.20 2.33 6.67
N GLU A 72 11.93 2.57 7.01
CA GLU A 72 10.81 1.86 6.43
C GLU A 72 9.63 2.81 6.22
N VAL A 73 8.84 2.52 5.22
CA VAL A 73 7.59 3.23 4.95
C VAL A 73 6.51 2.23 4.53
N ALA A 74 5.30 2.49 4.99
CA ALA A 74 4.09 1.80 4.53
C ALA A 74 3.01 2.83 4.22
N VAL A 75 2.52 2.82 3.00
CA VAL A 75 1.45 3.70 2.56
C VAL A 75 0.14 2.92 2.53
N VAL A 76 -0.91 3.55 3.06
CA VAL A 76 -2.27 3.01 3.09
C VAL A 76 -3.22 4.07 2.56
N ALA A 77 -4.14 3.69 1.69
CA ALA A 77 -5.19 4.59 1.23
C ALA A 77 -6.45 4.44 2.11
N VAL A 78 -6.96 5.56 2.60
CA VAL A 78 -8.22 5.64 3.34
C VAL A 78 -9.09 6.68 2.66
N ALA A 79 -10.32 6.32 2.33
CA ALA A 79 -11.26 7.19 1.59
C ALA A 79 -10.66 7.83 0.33
N GLY A 80 -9.83 7.07 -0.41
CA GLY A 80 -9.20 7.54 -1.66
C GLY A 80 -7.96 8.42 -1.48
N HIS A 81 -7.48 8.62 -0.26
CA HIS A 81 -6.31 9.44 0.03
C HIS A 81 -5.18 8.62 0.66
N PRO A 82 -3.92 8.83 0.25
CA PRO A 82 -2.79 8.14 0.84
C PRO A 82 -2.40 8.74 2.20
N PHE A 83 -1.95 7.86 3.09
CA PHE A 83 -1.37 8.15 4.40
C PHE A 83 -0.07 7.37 4.51
N ALA A 84 1.00 8.05 4.91
CA ALA A 84 2.31 7.44 5.05
C ALA A 84 2.64 7.16 6.52
N PHE A 85 2.93 5.90 6.81
CA PHE A 85 3.47 5.46 8.08
C PHE A 85 4.97 5.24 7.91
N VAL A 86 5.78 5.85 8.77
CA VAL A 86 7.23 5.91 8.58
C VAL A 86 7.95 5.46 9.85
N ILE A 87 8.92 4.57 9.68
CA ILE A 87 9.93 4.27 10.69
C ILE A 87 11.20 5.02 10.29
N ALA A 88 11.68 5.90 11.15
CA ALA A 88 12.87 6.70 10.91
C ALA A 88 14.10 6.20 11.70
N GLY A 89 15.28 6.62 11.26
CA GLY A 89 16.53 6.43 11.98
C GLY A 89 16.66 7.37 13.18
N ARG A 90 17.91 7.51 13.66
CA ARG A 90 18.22 8.39 14.82
C ARG A 90 17.84 9.85 14.57
N GLU A 91 18.09 10.35 13.37
CA GLU A 91 17.71 11.70 12.95
C GLU A 91 16.36 11.64 12.25
N ARG A 92 15.31 11.77 13.03
CA ARG A 92 13.94 11.71 12.53
C ARG A 92 13.58 13.02 11.83
N PRO A 93 13.17 13.00 10.54
CA PRO A 93 12.67 14.20 9.88
C PRO A 93 11.32 14.61 10.47
N THR A 94 10.92 15.87 10.28
CA THR A 94 9.57 16.29 10.65
C THR A 94 8.54 15.79 9.63
N PRO A 95 7.26 15.58 10.01
CA PRO A 95 6.21 15.23 9.06
C PRO A 95 6.11 16.21 7.90
N GLU A 96 6.27 17.52 8.19
CA GLU A 96 6.22 18.60 7.21
C GLU A 96 7.37 18.53 6.20
N ALA A 97 8.56 18.12 6.65
CA ALA A 97 9.72 17.93 5.77
C ALA A 97 9.45 16.78 4.77
N VAL A 98 8.92 15.66 5.25
CA VAL A 98 8.54 14.53 4.40
C VAL A 98 7.44 14.94 3.41
N LEU A 99 6.39 15.61 3.88
CA LEU A 99 5.30 16.11 3.01
C LEU A 99 5.81 17.10 1.96
N SER A 100 6.71 18.00 2.35
CA SER A 100 7.33 18.96 1.42
C SER A 100 8.18 18.26 0.37
N TYR A 101 8.86 17.17 0.74
CA TYR A 101 9.61 16.35 -0.20
C TYR A 101 8.65 15.67 -1.20
N CYS A 102 7.58 15.05 -0.71
CA CYS A 102 6.56 14.40 -1.54
C CYS A 102 5.91 15.39 -2.53
N LYS A 103 5.56 16.61 -2.08
CA LYS A 103 4.96 17.64 -2.93
C LYS A 103 5.82 18.06 -4.12
N ARG A 104 7.14 17.92 -4.04
CA ARG A 104 8.06 18.23 -5.15
C ARG A 104 8.24 17.10 -6.13
N ARG A 105 7.87 15.87 -5.76
CA ARG A 105 8.16 14.65 -6.51
C ARG A 105 6.93 13.91 -7.00
N LEU A 106 5.80 14.06 -6.30
CA LEU A 106 4.55 13.35 -6.60
C LEU A 106 3.51 14.30 -7.20
N PRO A 107 2.62 13.78 -8.06
CA PRO A 107 1.40 14.46 -8.42
C PRO A 107 0.58 14.81 -7.17
N PRO A 108 -0.14 15.94 -7.14
CA PRO A 108 -0.86 16.42 -5.94
C PRO A 108 -1.77 15.37 -5.28
N GLN A 109 -2.45 14.56 -6.09
CA GLN A 109 -3.38 13.52 -5.63
C GLN A 109 -2.69 12.31 -4.97
N LEU A 110 -1.37 12.15 -5.15
CA LEU A 110 -0.57 11.09 -4.53
C LEU A 110 0.21 11.57 -3.32
N VAL A 111 0.21 12.86 -3.04
CA VAL A 111 0.86 13.39 -1.82
C VAL A 111 0.10 12.89 -0.59
N PRO A 112 0.78 12.26 0.37
CA PRO A 112 0.13 11.82 1.60
C PRO A 112 -0.56 12.97 2.33
N ARG A 113 -1.76 12.74 2.85
CA ARG A 113 -2.44 13.72 3.70
C ARG A 113 -1.72 13.94 5.01
N PHE A 114 -1.22 12.84 5.59
CA PHE A 114 -0.46 12.85 6.84
C PHE A 114 0.72 11.89 6.76
N VAL A 115 1.76 12.22 7.50
CA VAL A 115 2.90 11.36 7.79
C VAL A 115 2.88 11.04 9.27
N ILE A 116 2.78 9.75 9.59
CA ILE A 116 2.71 9.23 10.95
C ILE A 116 3.98 8.43 11.22
N PHE A 117 4.76 8.87 12.19
CA PHE A 117 5.94 8.13 12.58
C PHE A 117 5.60 7.07 13.62
N MET A 118 6.22 5.90 13.45
CA MET A 118 6.03 4.74 14.31
C MET A 118 7.40 4.16 14.69
N ASP A 119 7.43 3.46 15.81
CA ASP A 119 8.64 2.73 16.24
C ASP A 119 8.74 1.37 15.54
N ASP A 120 7.58 0.72 15.27
CA ASP A 120 7.47 -0.52 14.51
C ASP A 120 6.10 -0.64 13.84
N PHE A 121 6.04 -1.45 12.76
CA PHE A 121 4.80 -1.78 12.06
C PHE A 121 4.16 -3.05 12.60
N PRO A 122 2.81 -3.16 12.58
CA PRO A 122 2.15 -4.44 12.77
C PRO A 122 2.53 -5.38 11.61
N ARG A 123 3.04 -6.56 11.95
CA ARG A 123 3.54 -7.53 10.96
C ARG A 123 2.91 -8.90 11.17
N THR A 124 2.90 -9.68 10.09
CA THR A 124 2.66 -11.12 10.19
C THR A 124 3.87 -11.80 10.85
N PHE A 125 3.70 -13.07 11.26
CA PHE A 125 4.80 -13.89 11.81
C PHE A 125 5.98 -14.08 10.83
N ILE A 126 5.75 -13.87 9.51
CA ILE A 126 6.80 -13.90 8.47
C ILE A 126 7.33 -12.49 8.14
N GLY A 127 7.04 -11.48 8.94
CA GLY A 127 7.58 -10.13 8.81
C GLY A 127 6.86 -9.20 7.82
N LYS A 128 5.78 -9.63 7.15
CA LYS A 128 5.02 -8.76 6.23
C LYS A 128 4.21 -7.71 6.99
N VAL A 129 4.28 -6.45 6.56
CA VAL A 129 3.49 -5.34 7.13
C VAL A 129 1.99 -5.57 6.91
N LEU A 130 1.23 -5.49 7.99
CA LEU A 130 -0.23 -5.61 7.98
C LEU A 130 -0.89 -4.25 7.70
N ARG A 131 -0.90 -3.82 6.42
CA ARG A 131 -1.48 -2.53 6.00
C ARG A 131 -2.94 -2.34 6.44
N ARG A 132 -3.74 -3.42 6.45
CA ARG A 132 -5.13 -3.38 6.92
C ARG A 132 -5.23 -3.00 8.41
N GLU A 133 -4.29 -3.46 9.23
CA GLU A 133 -4.23 -3.08 10.66
C GLU A 133 -3.86 -1.60 10.82
N LEU A 134 -2.93 -1.08 10.02
CA LEU A 134 -2.62 0.34 9.97
C LEU A 134 -3.86 1.16 9.61
N ALA A 135 -4.55 0.80 8.51
CA ALA A 135 -5.78 1.45 8.10
C ALA A 135 -6.86 1.43 9.19
N LYS A 136 -7.07 0.27 9.85
CA LYS A 136 -8.08 0.10 10.90
C LYS A 136 -7.77 0.90 12.16
N ARG A 137 -6.51 0.86 12.61
CA ARG A 137 -6.06 1.50 13.85
C ARG A 137 -6.12 3.02 13.75
N TYR A 138 -5.72 3.57 12.61
CA TYR A 138 -5.63 5.01 12.40
C TYR A 138 -6.79 5.57 11.54
N GLY A 139 -7.61 4.72 10.93
CA GLY A 139 -8.69 5.14 10.05
C GLY A 139 -9.71 6.07 10.74
N LYS A 140 -10.01 5.84 12.02
CA LYS A 140 -10.91 6.72 12.81
C LYS A 140 -10.28 8.08 13.08
N GLN A 141 -8.99 8.12 13.45
CA GLN A 141 -8.26 9.37 13.67
C GLN A 141 -8.08 10.17 12.38
N ILE A 142 -7.97 9.45 11.26
CA ILE A 142 -7.78 10.00 9.91
C ILE A 142 -9.11 10.52 9.34
N ALA A 143 -10.25 9.91 9.68
CA ALA A 143 -11.57 10.32 9.20
C ALA A 143 -12.11 11.58 9.88
N GLY A 144 -11.42 12.12 10.91
CA GLY A 144 -11.82 13.40 11.52
C GLY A 144 -12.93 13.27 12.58
N GLU A 145 -13.10 12.07 13.16
CA GLU A 145 -13.92 11.83 14.35
C GLU A 145 -13.09 11.82 15.63
#